data_3a224e80dae20f2800972ba6c19a7cd2
#
_entry.id   3a224e80dae20f2800972ba6c19a7cd2
#
_cell.length_a   1.000
_cell.length_b   1.000
_cell.length_c   1.000
_cell.angle_alpha   90.00
_cell.angle_beta   90.00
_cell.angle_gamma   90.00
#
_symmetry.space_group_name_H-M   'P 1'
#
loop_
_entity.id
_entity.type
_entity.pdbx_description
1 polymer ?
#
loop_
_entity_poly.entity_id
_entity_poly.type
_entity_poly.pdbx_seq_one_letter_code
_entity_poly.pdbx_strand_id
1 'polypeptide(L)'
;MVVGLGNETLPREHHQHGNAYDAELADFDKANPGASAMARYEHLAIQDIQAAADTLRPVYDRLGAKDGYVSLEVSPYLANDTDETAAEAERLWKAVDRPNLMIKIPGTAAGVPAIAASIDKGININVTLLFSIEAYKSVALAFVEGLEKRAARGEAIDRIASVASFFVSRIDTKIDDAIDAGTGGEEAKALKGKVAIANAKAAYAWYQDFIQSDRWQALAAKGAMPQRLLWASTGTKNPDYSDVLYLDTLIGRDTVNTVPPKTLDAFRDHGTAAETLTPDLDGARHVLAEAERLGLDLQGVTETLVEEGVASFSKAFDDLLGSIAAKHPAEAT
;
A
#
# COMPACT_ATOMS: atom_id res chain seq x y z
N MET A 1 5.31 -0.13 -12.25
CA MET A 1 5.96 0.13 -10.94
C MET A 1 5.16 1.24 -10.29
N VAL A 2 4.54 0.98 -9.15
CA VAL A 2 3.89 2.03 -8.35
C VAL A 2 4.95 2.55 -7.39
N VAL A 3 5.32 3.82 -7.52
CA VAL A 3 6.20 4.47 -6.56
C VAL A 3 5.30 5.13 -5.52
N GLY A 4 5.40 4.69 -4.28
CA GLY A 4 4.70 5.32 -3.16
C GLY A 4 5.66 6.24 -2.43
N LEU A 5 5.33 7.51 -2.35
CA LEU A 5 5.92 8.41 -1.37
C LEU A 5 5.07 8.31 -0.09
N GLY A 6 5.22 7.19 0.59
CA GLY A 6 4.77 7.04 1.98
C GLY A 6 5.98 7.21 2.89
N ASN A 7 5.75 7.44 4.16
CA ASN A 7 6.80 7.65 5.17
C ASN A 7 7.89 6.57 5.23
N GLU A 8 7.74 5.45 4.51
CA GLU A 8 8.73 4.37 4.44
C GLU A 8 9.66 4.45 3.21
N THR A 9 9.33 5.25 2.19
CA THR A 9 10.04 5.27 0.89
C THR A 9 10.94 6.46 0.66
N LEU A 10 10.77 7.52 1.43
CA LEU A 10 11.77 8.61 1.45
C LEU A 10 12.84 8.26 2.49
N PRO A 11 14.13 8.20 2.12
CA PRO A 11 15.18 7.96 3.10
C PRO A 11 15.08 9.05 4.18
N ARG A 12 14.85 8.64 5.44
CA ARG A 12 14.80 9.57 6.60
C ARG A 12 16.00 10.51 6.64
N GLU A 13 17.14 10.07 6.11
CA GLU A 13 18.38 10.82 6.03
C GLU A 13 18.30 12.06 5.14
N HIS A 14 17.49 12.08 4.08
CA HIS A 14 17.35 13.24 3.19
C HIS A 14 16.44 14.34 3.75
N HIS A 15 15.45 14.01 4.57
CA HIS A 15 14.54 14.99 5.14
C HIS A 15 15.03 15.59 6.46
N GLN A 16 15.78 14.85 7.27
CA GLN A 16 16.22 15.33 8.58
C GLN A 16 17.50 16.19 8.55
N HIS A 17 18.35 16.03 7.55
CA HIS A 17 19.66 16.70 7.48
C HIS A 17 19.99 17.30 6.10
N GLY A 18 19.13 17.18 5.11
CA GLY A 18 19.32 17.74 3.78
C GLY A 18 18.82 19.19 3.68
N ASN A 19 19.40 19.97 2.75
CA ASN A 19 18.99 21.32 2.39
C ASN A 19 18.25 21.37 1.04
N ALA A 20 17.81 20.21 0.55
CA ALA A 20 17.23 20.09 -0.79
C ALA A 20 15.96 20.94 -0.97
N TYR A 21 15.18 21.13 0.08
CA TYR A 21 13.92 21.90 0.07
C TYR A 21 14.03 23.30 0.66
N ASP A 22 15.19 23.71 1.18
CA ASP A 22 15.32 24.98 1.93
C ASP A 22 14.98 26.21 1.06
N ALA A 23 15.42 26.23 -0.20
CA ALA A 23 15.13 27.34 -1.12
C ALA A 23 13.63 27.42 -1.46
N GLU A 24 13.01 26.27 -1.72
CA GLU A 24 11.60 26.18 -2.06
C GLU A 24 10.70 26.56 -0.89
N LEU A 25 11.01 26.06 0.31
CA LEU A 25 10.30 26.44 1.52
C LEU A 25 10.46 27.93 1.85
N ALA A 26 11.66 28.51 1.62
CA ALA A 26 11.85 29.94 1.80
C ALA A 26 11.00 30.78 0.83
N ASP A 27 10.80 30.33 -0.40
CA ASP A 27 9.93 31.03 -1.36
C ASP A 27 8.46 30.82 -1.03
N PHE A 28 8.06 29.63 -0.57
CA PHE A 28 6.72 29.34 -0.08
C PHE A 28 6.37 30.22 1.14
N ASP A 29 7.28 30.34 2.10
CA ASP A 29 7.06 31.13 3.33
C ASP A 29 6.93 32.63 3.03
N LYS A 30 7.67 33.18 2.05
CA LYS A 30 7.49 34.56 1.59
C LYS A 30 6.11 34.81 1.01
N ALA A 31 5.58 33.83 0.26
CA ALA A 31 4.25 33.90 -0.33
C ALA A 31 3.12 33.64 0.68
N ASN A 32 3.41 32.89 1.75
CA ASN A 32 2.45 32.43 2.76
C ASN A 32 2.97 32.70 4.18
N PRO A 33 3.08 33.95 4.61
CA PRO A 33 3.56 34.29 5.96
C PRO A 33 2.75 33.58 7.04
N GLY A 34 3.41 32.91 7.98
CA GLY A 34 2.74 32.19 9.07
C GLY A 34 2.16 30.83 8.69
N ALA A 35 2.55 30.26 7.53
CA ALA A 35 2.12 28.93 7.14
C ALA A 35 2.46 27.86 8.19
N SER A 36 1.56 26.91 8.40
CA SER A 36 1.77 25.78 9.31
C SER A 36 2.78 24.78 8.75
N ALA A 37 3.35 23.94 9.61
CA ALA A 37 4.20 22.82 9.17
C ALA A 37 3.44 21.87 8.21
N MET A 38 2.14 21.67 8.44
CA MET A 38 1.26 20.90 7.55
C MET A 38 1.18 21.53 6.15
N ALA A 39 0.98 22.83 6.04
CA ALA A 39 0.89 23.52 4.76
C ALA A 39 2.21 23.44 3.98
N ARG A 40 3.35 23.55 4.66
CA ARG A 40 4.68 23.37 4.09
C ARG A 40 4.91 21.95 3.59
N TYR A 41 4.58 20.95 4.42
CA TYR A 41 4.64 19.55 4.05
C TYR A 41 3.82 19.28 2.80
N GLU A 42 2.56 19.71 2.81
CA GLU A 42 1.65 19.44 1.69
C GLU A 42 2.10 20.10 0.39
N HIS A 43 2.63 21.35 0.47
CA HIS A 43 3.21 22.03 -0.67
C HIS A 43 4.33 21.19 -1.33
N LEU A 44 5.30 20.74 -0.53
CA LEU A 44 6.41 19.92 -1.02
C LEU A 44 5.92 18.55 -1.54
N ALA A 45 5.05 17.88 -0.78
CA ALA A 45 4.56 16.56 -1.16
C ALA A 45 3.80 16.59 -2.50
N ILE A 46 2.96 17.60 -2.72
CA ILE A 46 2.24 17.76 -4.00
C ILE A 46 3.22 17.96 -5.16
N GLN A 47 4.23 18.79 -5.01
CA GLN A 47 5.20 19.04 -6.08
C GLN A 47 6.05 17.81 -6.39
N ASP A 48 6.53 17.09 -5.37
CA ASP A 48 7.30 15.86 -5.55
C ASP A 48 6.47 14.79 -6.25
N ILE A 49 5.20 14.64 -5.86
CA ILE A 49 4.27 13.70 -6.48
C ILE A 49 3.98 14.11 -7.93
N GLN A 50 3.81 15.39 -8.23
CA GLN A 50 3.63 15.88 -9.60
C GLN A 50 4.85 15.56 -10.45
N ALA A 51 6.06 15.85 -9.96
CA ALA A 51 7.31 15.58 -10.67
C ALA A 51 7.51 14.07 -10.92
N ALA A 52 7.22 13.23 -9.91
CA ALA A 52 7.29 11.78 -10.05
C ALA A 52 6.23 11.24 -11.04
N ALA A 53 5.02 11.76 -10.98
CA ALA A 53 3.94 11.40 -11.90
C ALA A 53 4.28 11.79 -13.36
N ASP A 54 4.83 12.98 -13.56
CA ASP A 54 5.29 13.44 -14.89
C ASP A 54 6.44 12.57 -15.41
N THR A 55 7.36 12.15 -14.56
CA THR A 55 8.45 11.23 -14.91
C THR A 55 7.92 9.85 -15.36
N LEU A 56 6.88 9.34 -14.71
CA LEU A 56 6.26 8.05 -15.04
C LEU A 56 5.17 8.15 -16.11
N ARG A 57 4.75 9.36 -16.50
CA ARG A 57 3.69 9.59 -17.47
C ARG A 57 3.90 8.88 -18.82
N PRO A 58 5.11 8.83 -19.41
CA PRO A 58 5.34 8.10 -20.65
C PRO A 58 5.10 6.58 -20.51
N VAL A 59 5.34 6.00 -19.32
CA VAL A 59 5.05 4.58 -19.03
C VAL A 59 3.55 4.37 -18.96
N TYR A 60 2.84 5.24 -18.23
CA TYR A 60 1.39 5.21 -18.08
C TYR A 60 0.68 5.28 -19.44
N ASP A 61 1.06 6.24 -20.28
CA ASP A 61 0.45 6.43 -21.61
C ASP A 61 0.73 5.23 -22.53
N ARG A 62 1.99 4.75 -22.58
CA ARG A 62 2.37 3.60 -23.42
C ARG A 62 1.66 2.32 -23.03
N LEU A 63 1.41 2.11 -21.74
CA LEU A 63 0.77 0.90 -21.23
C LEU A 63 -0.77 1.04 -21.09
N GLY A 64 -1.37 2.12 -21.60
CA GLY A 64 -2.80 2.32 -21.58
C GLY A 64 -3.39 2.35 -20.17
N ALA A 65 -2.74 3.07 -19.25
CA ALA A 65 -3.09 3.19 -17.85
C ALA A 65 -2.96 1.89 -17.01
N LYS A 66 -2.27 0.87 -17.49
CA LYS A 66 -2.05 -0.36 -16.73
C LYS A 66 -0.92 -0.27 -15.71
N ASP A 67 0.00 0.70 -15.85
CA ASP A 67 1.13 0.92 -14.94
C ASP A 67 1.62 2.39 -15.03
N GLY A 68 2.68 2.74 -14.29
CA GLY A 68 3.25 4.09 -14.27
C GLY A 68 2.59 5.02 -13.25
N TYR A 69 2.08 4.48 -12.17
CA TYR A 69 1.41 5.24 -11.10
C TYR A 69 2.36 5.70 -10.00
N VAL A 70 1.96 6.79 -9.36
CA VAL A 70 2.55 7.31 -8.12
C VAL A 70 1.46 7.40 -7.07
N SER A 71 1.77 7.17 -5.79
CA SER A 71 0.78 7.25 -4.72
C SER A 71 1.09 8.38 -3.74
N LEU A 72 0.05 9.11 -3.33
CA LEU A 72 0.05 10.07 -2.22
C LEU A 72 -0.95 9.59 -1.16
N GLU A 73 -0.52 9.49 0.08
CA GLU A 73 -1.34 8.99 1.19
C GLU A 73 -2.12 10.13 1.85
N VAL A 74 -3.40 9.88 2.19
CA VAL A 74 -4.18 10.75 3.05
C VAL A 74 -3.54 10.85 4.44
N SER A 75 -3.90 11.87 5.21
CA SER A 75 -3.40 12.01 6.57
C SER A 75 -3.69 10.74 7.40
N PRO A 76 -2.69 10.18 8.10
CA PRO A 76 -2.88 8.97 8.92
C PRO A 76 -3.86 9.18 10.09
N TYR A 77 -4.10 10.42 10.50
CA TYR A 77 -5.09 10.74 11.53
C TYR A 77 -6.53 10.44 11.11
N LEU A 78 -6.78 10.33 9.80
CA LEU A 78 -8.11 10.10 9.24
C LEU A 78 -8.44 8.60 9.09
N ALA A 79 -7.52 7.71 9.48
CA ALA A 79 -7.64 6.26 9.26
C ALA A 79 -8.95 5.63 9.79
N ASN A 80 -9.59 6.28 10.77
CA ASN A 80 -10.84 5.83 11.39
C ASN A 80 -12.03 6.77 11.12
N ASP A 81 -11.92 7.70 10.16
CA ASP A 81 -12.98 8.62 9.77
C ASP A 81 -13.25 8.50 8.26
N THR A 82 -14.43 7.98 7.92
CA THR A 82 -14.84 7.73 6.54
C THR A 82 -15.00 9.01 5.73
N ASP A 83 -15.73 9.98 6.30
CA ASP A 83 -16.12 11.18 5.56
C ASP A 83 -14.93 12.11 5.34
N GLU A 84 -14.12 12.31 6.34
CA GLU A 84 -12.91 13.12 6.26
C GLU A 84 -11.86 12.45 5.33
N THR A 85 -11.71 11.11 5.38
CA THR A 85 -10.85 10.38 4.46
C THR A 85 -11.29 10.56 3.00
N ALA A 86 -12.59 10.47 2.72
CA ALA A 86 -13.11 10.64 1.36
C ALA A 86 -12.97 12.09 0.87
N ALA A 87 -13.17 13.06 1.75
CA ALA A 87 -12.98 14.48 1.45
C ALA A 87 -11.52 14.83 1.17
N GLU A 88 -10.60 14.33 2.00
CA GLU A 88 -9.15 14.50 1.84
C GLU A 88 -8.66 13.85 0.53
N ALA A 89 -9.13 12.64 0.23
CA ALA A 89 -8.79 11.94 -1.01
C ALA A 89 -9.18 12.78 -2.25
N GLU A 90 -10.38 13.34 -2.25
CA GLU A 90 -10.85 14.20 -3.35
C GLU A 90 -10.03 15.50 -3.45
N ARG A 91 -9.70 16.11 -2.31
CA ARG A 91 -8.91 17.33 -2.24
C ARG A 91 -7.50 17.12 -2.80
N LEU A 92 -6.81 16.08 -2.35
CA LEU A 92 -5.46 15.73 -2.80
C LEU A 92 -5.45 15.32 -4.28
N TRP A 93 -6.45 14.57 -4.73
CA TRP A 93 -6.60 14.21 -6.13
C TRP A 93 -6.66 15.45 -7.04
N LYS A 94 -7.47 16.44 -6.66
CA LYS A 94 -7.58 17.71 -7.40
C LYS A 94 -6.31 18.56 -7.31
N ALA A 95 -5.65 18.58 -6.15
CA ALA A 95 -4.46 19.38 -5.94
C ALA A 95 -3.25 18.87 -6.76
N VAL A 96 -3.07 17.55 -6.86
CA VAL A 96 -1.99 16.96 -7.67
C VAL A 96 -2.30 17.04 -9.16
N ASP A 97 -3.55 16.83 -9.58
CA ASP A 97 -4.04 16.94 -10.96
C ASP A 97 -3.18 16.14 -11.96
N ARG A 98 -2.99 14.85 -11.68
CA ARG A 98 -2.27 13.92 -12.57
C ARG A 98 -3.06 12.61 -12.72
N PRO A 99 -3.34 12.12 -13.97
CA PRO A 99 -4.17 10.93 -14.19
C PRO A 99 -3.52 9.63 -13.70
N ASN A 100 -2.20 9.61 -13.50
CA ASN A 100 -1.44 8.50 -12.96
C ASN A 100 -1.11 8.64 -11.47
N LEU A 101 -1.87 9.47 -10.76
CA LEU A 101 -1.90 9.49 -9.31
C LEU A 101 -2.77 8.34 -8.80
N MET A 102 -2.44 7.78 -7.65
CA MET A 102 -3.32 7.00 -6.78
C MET A 102 -3.35 7.67 -5.41
N ILE A 103 -4.54 7.90 -4.85
CA ILE A 103 -4.63 8.28 -3.45
C ILE A 103 -4.54 7.03 -2.59
N LYS A 104 -3.66 7.05 -1.59
CA LYS A 104 -3.44 5.92 -0.72
C LYS A 104 -4.31 6.05 0.52
N ILE A 105 -5.15 5.04 0.78
CA ILE A 105 -6.14 5.00 1.87
C ILE A 105 -5.93 3.72 2.68
N PRO A 106 -5.88 3.77 4.02
CA PRO A 106 -5.82 2.57 4.86
C PRO A 106 -7.07 1.69 4.70
N GLY A 107 -6.88 0.37 4.62
CA GLY A 107 -7.95 -0.62 4.54
C GLY A 107 -8.61 -0.92 5.90
N THR A 108 -8.83 0.10 6.71
CA THR A 108 -9.59 0.01 7.98
C THR A 108 -11.07 -0.14 7.74
N ALA A 109 -11.84 -0.48 8.76
CA ALA A 109 -13.31 -0.54 8.67
C ALA A 109 -13.93 0.79 8.19
N ALA A 110 -13.38 1.93 8.62
CA ALA A 110 -13.80 3.26 8.17
C ALA A 110 -13.26 3.60 6.76
N GLY A 111 -12.11 3.04 6.38
CA GLY A 111 -11.52 3.24 5.05
C GLY A 111 -12.31 2.56 3.93
N VAL A 112 -12.94 1.41 4.20
CA VAL A 112 -13.68 0.64 3.18
C VAL A 112 -14.76 1.48 2.48
N PRO A 113 -15.70 2.15 3.15
CA PRO A 113 -16.68 3.00 2.49
C PRO A 113 -16.06 4.25 1.84
N ALA A 114 -14.98 4.81 2.38
CA ALA A 114 -14.25 5.91 1.75
C ALA A 114 -13.62 5.50 0.41
N ILE A 115 -13.10 4.27 0.31
CA ILE A 115 -12.58 3.69 -0.93
C ILE A 115 -13.69 3.61 -1.98
N ALA A 116 -14.85 3.03 -1.63
CA ALA A 116 -15.98 2.91 -2.55
C ALA A 116 -16.44 4.29 -3.06
N ALA A 117 -16.55 5.27 -2.18
CA ALA A 117 -16.94 6.64 -2.52
C ALA A 117 -15.90 7.35 -3.43
N SER A 118 -14.62 7.12 -3.19
CA SER A 118 -13.53 7.70 -4.00
C SER A 118 -13.49 7.09 -5.41
N ILE A 119 -13.63 5.77 -5.53
CA ILE A 119 -13.73 5.08 -6.82
C ILE A 119 -14.97 5.56 -7.60
N ASP A 120 -16.11 5.72 -6.95
CA ASP A 120 -17.33 6.28 -7.54
C ASP A 120 -17.12 7.68 -8.12
N LYS A 121 -16.26 8.51 -7.53
CA LYS A 121 -15.82 9.81 -8.03
C LYS A 121 -14.77 9.73 -9.15
N GLY A 122 -14.26 8.55 -9.47
CA GLY A 122 -13.24 8.34 -10.52
C GLY A 122 -11.80 8.56 -10.03
N ILE A 123 -11.55 8.46 -8.74
CA ILE A 123 -10.23 8.60 -8.12
C ILE A 123 -9.55 7.22 -8.08
N ASN A 124 -8.32 7.13 -8.58
CA ASN A 124 -7.52 5.91 -8.45
C ASN A 124 -7.08 5.72 -7.00
N ILE A 125 -7.16 4.49 -6.49
CA ILE A 125 -6.91 4.20 -5.08
C ILE A 125 -5.84 3.12 -4.90
N ASN A 126 -4.86 3.41 -4.03
CA ASN A 126 -3.94 2.43 -3.47
C ASN A 126 -4.41 2.12 -2.03
N VAL A 127 -5.00 0.95 -1.82
CA VAL A 127 -5.41 0.56 -0.46
C VAL A 127 -4.21 0.04 0.30
N THR A 128 -3.96 0.54 1.52
CA THR A 128 -2.80 0.14 2.33
C THR A 128 -3.20 -0.53 3.65
N LEU A 129 -2.22 -1.06 4.38
CA LEU A 129 -2.39 -1.75 5.67
C LEU A 129 -3.31 -2.98 5.58
N LEU A 130 -3.22 -3.73 4.47
CA LEU A 130 -3.91 -5.00 4.35
C LEU A 130 -3.00 -6.13 4.83
N PHE A 131 -3.46 -6.90 5.79
CA PHE A 131 -2.74 -8.03 6.36
C PHE A 131 -3.53 -9.33 6.28
N SER A 132 -4.87 -9.26 6.21
CA SER A 132 -5.74 -10.43 6.16
C SER A 132 -6.46 -10.56 4.82
N ILE A 133 -6.81 -11.80 4.47
CA ILE A 133 -7.60 -12.11 3.28
C ILE A 133 -8.98 -11.46 3.36
N GLU A 134 -9.59 -11.42 4.54
CA GLU A 134 -10.92 -10.84 4.75
C GLU A 134 -10.90 -9.31 4.56
N ALA A 135 -9.86 -8.62 5.06
CA ALA A 135 -9.68 -7.19 4.78
C ALA A 135 -9.50 -6.95 3.27
N TYR A 136 -8.70 -7.77 2.59
CA TYR A 136 -8.53 -7.69 1.14
C TYR A 136 -9.86 -7.87 0.39
N LYS A 137 -10.64 -8.89 0.74
CA LYS A 137 -11.97 -9.12 0.16
C LYS A 137 -12.87 -7.90 0.31
N SER A 138 -12.90 -7.31 1.50
CA SER A 138 -13.74 -6.15 1.80
C SER A 138 -13.38 -4.95 0.91
N VAL A 139 -12.10 -4.65 0.72
CA VAL A 139 -11.66 -3.53 -0.12
C VAL A 139 -11.81 -3.82 -1.62
N ALA A 140 -11.66 -5.08 -2.05
CA ALA A 140 -11.92 -5.47 -3.43
C ALA A 140 -13.41 -5.32 -3.78
N LEU A 141 -14.30 -5.66 -2.86
CA LEU A 141 -15.75 -5.47 -3.04
C LEU A 141 -16.13 -3.98 -3.02
N ALA A 142 -15.48 -3.15 -2.18
CA ALA A 142 -15.67 -1.70 -2.17
C ALA A 142 -15.23 -1.05 -3.50
N PHE A 143 -14.12 -1.51 -4.07
CA PHE A 143 -13.67 -1.10 -5.41
C PHE A 143 -14.72 -1.41 -6.47
N VAL A 144 -15.24 -2.63 -6.48
CA VAL A 144 -16.29 -3.06 -7.43
C VAL A 144 -17.57 -2.24 -7.24
N GLU A 145 -18.01 -2.01 -6.01
CA GLU A 145 -19.19 -1.19 -5.72
C GLU A 145 -19.05 0.23 -6.28
N GLY A 146 -17.90 0.86 -6.10
CA GLY A 146 -17.62 2.18 -6.67
C GLY A 146 -17.70 2.19 -8.21
N LEU A 147 -17.12 1.17 -8.87
CA LEU A 147 -17.20 1.01 -10.31
C LEU A 147 -18.63 0.75 -10.80
N GLU A 148 -19.41 -0.07 -10.10
CA GLU A 148 -20.81 -0.36 -10.42
C GLU A 148 -21.67 0.91 -10.36
N LYS A 149 -21.53 1.73 -9.29
CA LYS A 149 -22.24 3.01 -9.16
C LYS A 149 -21.91 3.94 -10.32
N ARG A 150 -20.65 4.05 -10.67
CA ARG A 150 -20.17 4.88 -11.77
C ARG A 150 -20.69 4.39 -13.13
N ALA A 151 -20.58 3.09 -13.39
CA ALA A 151 -21.09 2.48 -14.62
C ALA A 151 -22.62 2.59 -14.77
N ALA A 152 -23.37 2.57 -13.65
CA ALA A 152 -24.82 2.75 -13.65
C ALA A 152 -25.24 4.17 -14.08
N ARG A 153 -24.39 5.18 -13.88
CA ARG A 153 -24.58 6.55 -14.38
C ARG A 153 -24.09 6.75 -15.82
N GLY A 154 -23.54 5.70 -16.46
CA GLY A 154 -22.99 5.77 -17.82
C GLY A 154 -21.61 6.46 -17.89
N GLU A 155 -20.93 6.62 -16.76
CA GLU A 155 -19.60 7.19 -16.69
C GLU A 155 -18.52 6.15 -17.02
N ALA A 156 -17.40 6.60 -17.62
CA ALA A 156 -16.29 5.73 -17.99
C ALA A 156 -15.61 5.10 -16.78
N ILE A 157 -15.27 3.81 -16.87
CA ILE A 157 -14.59 3.03 -15.83
C ILE A 157 -13.27 2.38 -16.30
N ASP A 158 -12.93 2.57 -17.57
CA ASP A 158 -11.79 1.91 -18.25
C ASP A 158 -10.42 2.44 -17.82
N ARG A 159 -10.37 3.59 -17.14
CA ARG A 159 -9.13 4.20 -16.66
C ARG A 159 -9.06 4.40 -15.14
N ILE A 160 -10.00 3.78 -14.41
CA ILE A 160 -9.96 3.80 -12.96
C ILE A 160 -9.17 2.61 -12.47
N ALA A 161 -8.06 2.88 -11.81
CA ALA A 161 -7.14 1.86 -11.32
C ALA A 161 -7.13 1.77 -9.80
N SER A 162 -6.93 0.57 -9.30
CA SER A 162 -6.69 0.34 -7.89
C SER A 162 -5.64 -0.75 -7.67
N VAL A 163 -4.91 -0.64 -6.57
CA VAL A 163 -4.05 -1.69 -6.04
C VAL A 163 -4.37 -1.91 -4.56
N ALA A 164 -4.20 -3.15 -4.12
CA ALA A 164 -4.37 -3.58 -2.73
C ALA A 164 -3.01 -3.92 -2.15
N SER A 165 -2.43 -3.02 -1.36
CA SER A 165 -1.12 -3.18 -0.73
C SER A 165 -1.22 -4.17 0.43
N PHE A 166 -0.90 -5.42 0.13
CA PHE A 166 -0.93 -6.56 1.04
C PHE A 166 0.46 -6.74 1.67
N PHE A 167 0.54 -6.57 2.97
CA PHE A 167 1.78 -6.55 3.73
C PHE A 167 2.24 -7.97 4.07
N VAL A 168 3.54 -8.25 3.90
CA VAL A 168 4.09 -9.60 3.99
C VAL A 168 5.00 -9.78 5.21
N SER A 169 6.19 -9.20 5.23
CA SER A 169 7.23 -9.53 6.22
C SER A 169 6.82 -9.27 7.68
N ARG A 170 5.92 -8.31 7.93
CA ARG A 170 5.48 -7.99 9.29
C ARG A 170 4.67 -9.14 9.92
N ILE A 171 3.94 -9.92 9.11
CA ILE A 171 3.21 -11.11 9.57
C ILE A 171 4.21 -12.15 10.06
N ASP A 172 5.21 -12.51 9.23
CA ASP A 172 6.21 -13.50 9.63
C ASP A 172 6.99 -13.04 10.87
N THR A 173 7.33 -11.74 10.99
CA THR A 173 7.98 -11.22 12.18
C THR A 173 7.17 -11.52 13.45
N LYS A 174 5.87 -11.22 13.46
CA LYS A 174 5.00 -11.47 14.63
C LYS A 174 4.79 -12.96 14.91
N ILE A 175 4.60 -13.75 13.86
CA ILE A 175 4.38 -15.20 13.98
C ILE A 175 5.66 -15.89 14.46
N ASP A 176 6.82 -15.54 13.91
CA ASP A 176 8.10 -16.10 14.29
C ASP A 176 8.46 -15.73 15.73
N ASP A 177 8.18 -14.49 16.17
CA ASP A 177 8.36 -14.05 17.56
C ASP A 177 7.47 -14.89 18.52
N ALA A 178 6.21 -15.17 18.14
CA ALA A 178 5.33 -16.01 18.93
C ALA A 178 5.82 -17.48 19.02
N ILE A 179 6.34 -18.02 17.92
CA ILE A 179 6.96 -19.36 17.89
C ILE A 179 8.20 -19.39 18.79
N ASP A 180 9.06 -18.38 18.72
CA ASP A 180 10.27 -18.29 19.57
C ASP A 180 9.94 -18.10 21.04
N ALA A 181 8.81 -17.49 21.36
CA ALA A 181 8.25 -17.42 22.71
C ALA A 181 7.61 -18.75 23.19
N GLY A 182 7.55 -19.77 22.34
CA GLY A 182 7.08 -21.12 22.68
C GLY A 182 5.69 -21.50 22.22
N THR A 183 4.99 -20.61 21.50
CA THR A 183 3.66 -20.93 20.95
C THR A 183 3.77 -22.07 19.93
N GLY A 184 2.90 -23.10 20.05
CA GLY A 184 2.87 -24.26 19.18
C GLY A 184 4.01 -25.26 19.34
N GLY A 185 4.97 -25.00 20.25
CA GLY A 185 6.08 -25.91 20.58
C GLY A 185 7.05 -26.18 19.42
N GLU A 186 7.72 -27.33 19.44
CA GLU A 186 8.72 -27.69 18.41
C GLU A 186 8.11 -27.81 17.01
N GLU A 187 6.85 -28.24 16.89
CA GLU A 187 6.18 -28.40 15.59
C GLU A 187 6.02 -27.06 14.87
N ALA A 188 5.76 -25.97 15.60
CA ALA A 188 5.58 -24.65 15.03
C ALA A 188 6.85 -24.08 14.36
N LYS A 189 8.04 -24.53 14.77
CA LYS A 189 9.31 -24.10 14.18
C LYS A 189 9.40 -24.38 12.69
N ALA A 190 8.70 -25.42 12.20
CA ALA A 190 8.62 -25.72 10.77
C ALA A 190 7.82 -24.71 9.95
N LEU A 191 7.06 -23.82 10.59
CA LEU A 191 6.24 -22.79 9.96
C LEU A 191 6.96 -21.42 9.86
N LYS A 192 8.10 -21.24 10.51
CA LYS A 192 8.85 -19.98 10.48
C LYS A 192 9.16 -19.55 9.04
N GLY A 193 8.90 -18.27 8.74
CA GLY A 193 9.11 -17.68 7.41
C GLY A 193 8.16 -18.18 6.31
N LYS A 194 7.07 -18.87 6.66
CA LYS A 194 6.14 -19.47 5.69
C LYS A 194 4.71 -18.94 5.78
N VAL A 195 4.31 -18.45 6.94
CA VAL A 195 2.89 -18.11 7.18
C VAL A 195 2.48 -16.88 6.37
N ALA A 196 3.33 -15.84 6.29
CA ALA A 196 3.06 -14.66 5.48
C ALA A 196 2.98 -14.99 3.99
N ILE A 197 3.87 -15.85 3.49
CA ILE A 197 3.88 -16.31 2.10
C ILE A 197 2.58 -17.09 1.81
N ALA A 198 2.19 -18.01 2.70
CA ALA A 198 0.97 -18.78 2.57
C ALA A 198 -0.28 -17.88 2.57
N ASN A 199 -0.32 -16.87 3.44
CA ASN A 199 -1.39 -15.87 3.48
C ASN A 199 -1.48 -15.06 2.17
N ALA A 200 -0.35 -14.61 1.63
CA ALA A 200 -0.30 -13.91 0.35
C ALA A 200 -0.75 -14.80 -0.82
N LYS A 201 -0.31 -16.06 -0.89
CA LYS A 201 -0.75 -17.03 -1.90
C LYS A 201 -2.26 -17.28 -1.82
N ALA A 202 -2.83 -17.40 -0.62
CA ALA A 202 -4.27 -17.58 -0.44
C ALA A 202 -5.06 -16.33 -0.87
N ALA A 203 -4.56 -15.12 -0.60
CA ALA A 203 -5.15 -13.89 -1.10
C ALA A 203 -5.13 -13.84 -2.64
N TYR A 204 -4.03 -14.25 -3.26
CA TYR A 204 -3.92 -14.29 -4.72
C TYR A 204 -4.83 -15.37 -5.34
N ALA A 205 -4.99 -16.53 -4.71
CA ALA A 205 -5.94 -17.55 -5.16
C ALA A 205 -7.37 -17.01 -5.17
N TRP A 206 -7.77 -16.31 -4.10
CA TRP A 206 -9.09 -15.65 -4.06
C TRP A 206 -9.23 -14.58 -5.18
N TYR A 207 -8.19 -13.78 -5.43
CA TYR A 207 -8.17 -12.82 -6.53
C TYR A 207 -8.44 -13.50 -7.88
N GLN A 208 -7.76 -14.61 -8.15
CA GLN A 208 -7.94 -15.36 -9.40
C GLN A 208 -9.38 -15.87 -9.57
N ASP A 209 -9.98 -16.40 -8.51
CA ASP A 209 -11.38 -16.84 -8.52
C ASP A 209 -12.33 -15.64 -8.70
N PHE A 210 -12.07 -14.55 -7.99
CA PHE A 210 -12.91 -13.35 -8.02
C PHE A 210 -12.99 -12.71 -9.39
N ILE A 211 -11.87 -12.60 -10.11
CA ILE A 211 -11.86 -12.02 -11.48
C ILE A 211 -12.55 -12.91 -12.52
N GLN A 212 -12.87 -14.18 -12.20
CA GLN A 212 -13.68 -15.06 -13.04
C GLN A 212 -15.18 -14.97 -12.70
N SER A 213 -15.57 -14.29 -11.63
CA SER A 213 -16.98 -14.16 -11.24
C SER A 213 -17.80 -13.37 -12.24
N ASP A 214 -19.08 -13.71 -12.39
CA ASP A 214 -20.02 -13.00 -13.28
C ASP A 214 -20.08 -11.50 -12.95
N ARG A 215 -20.00 -11.17 -11.65
CA ARG A 215 -20.02 -9.77 -11.18
C ARG A 215 -18.85 -8.98 -11.73
N TRP A 216 -17.63 -9.53 -11.64
CA TRP A 216 -16.44 -8.88 -12.19
C TRP A 216 -16.47 -8.85 -13.72
N GLN A 217 -16.83 -9.96 -14.37
CA GLN A 217 -16.86 -10.05 -15.83
C GLN A 217 -17.81 -9.02 -16.47
N ALA A 218 -18.91 -8.68 -15.80
CA ALA A 218 -19.81 -7.62 -16.26
C ALA A 218 -19.16 -6.22 -16.28
N LEU A 219 -18.24 -5.94 -15.38
CA LEU A 219 -17.45 -4.70 -15.35
C LEU A 219 -16.28 -4.76 -16.34
N ALA A 220 -15.59 -5.88 -16.42
CA ALA A 220 -14.51 -6.11 -17.38
C ALA A 220 -14.97 -5.94 -18.83
N ALA A 221 -16.19 -6.40 -19.16
CA ALA A 221 -16.82 -6.19 -20.46
C ALA A 221 -17.05 -4.70 -20.80
N LYS A 222 -17.07 -3.82 -19.79
CA LYS A 222 -17.15 -2.35 -19.92
C LYS A 222 -15.77 -1.68 -19.89
N GLY A 223 -14.69 -2.46 -19.89
CA GLY A 223 -13.30 -1.98 -19.90
C GLY A 223 -12.66 -1.81 -18.52
N ALA A 224 -13.33 -2.18 -17.42
CA ALA A 224 -12.74 -2.07 -16.09
C ALA A 224 -11.44 -2.87 -15.95
N MET A 225 -10.45 -2.29 -15.28
CA MET A 225 -9.21 -2.95 -14.89
C MET A 225 -9.35 -3.54 -13.48
N PRO A 226 -8.83 -4.75 -13.18
CA PRO A 226 -8.94 -5.33 -11.85
C PRO A 226 -8.10 -4.59 -10.82
N GLN A 227 -8.55 -4.59 -9.56
CA GLN A 227 -7.71 -4.20 -8.44
C GLN A 227 -6.62 -5.24 -8.25
N ARG A 228 -5.37 -4.89 -8.54
CA ARG A 228 -4.25 -5.82 -8.44
C ARG A 228 -3.74 -5.90 -7.01
N LEU A 229 -3.34 -7.10 -6.57
CA LEU A 229 -2.55 -7.24 -5.36
C LEU A 229 -1.18 -6.58 -5.53
N LEU A 230 -0.78 -5.81 -4.53
CA LEU A 230 0.52 -5.19 -4.43
C LEU A 230 1.21 -5.73 -3.17
N TRP A 231 2.32 -6.44 -3.34
CA TRP A 231 3.10 -6.94 -2.22
C TRP A 231 3.87 -5.79 -1.58
N ALA A 232 3.55 -5.50 -0.33
CA ALA A 232 4.17 -4.45 0.48
C ALA A 232 4.99 -5.05 1.62
N SER A 233 5.98 -4.32 2.12
CA SER A 233 6.89 -4.79 3.17
C SER A 233 7.58 -6.10 2.77
N THR A 234 8.22 -6.13 1.60
CA THR A 234 8.84 -7.33 1.02
C THR A 234 10.34 -7.44 1.30
N GLY A 235 10.92 -6.49 2.04
CA GLY A 235 12.27 -6.63 2.58
C GLY A 235 12.29 -7.62 3.74
N THR A 236 13.22 -8.58 3.69
CA THR A 236 13.42 -9.58 4.74
C THR A 236 13.97 -8.90 6.00
N LYS A 237 13.43 -9.24 7.18
CA LYS A 237 13.83 -8.67 8.47
C LYS A 237 14.72 -9.62 9.26
N ASN A 238 14.44 -10.93 9.17
CA ASN A 238 15.22 -11.96 9.85
C ASN A 238 16.50 -12.25 9.05
N PRO A 239 17.70 -12.12 9.65
CA PRO A 239 18.97 -12.36 8.95
C PRO A 239 19.21 -13.82 8.57
N ASP A 240 18.45 -14.77 9.14
CA ASP A 240 18.55 -16.19 8.81
C ASP A 240 17.79 -16.55 7.53
N TYR A 241 16.99 -15.62 6.99
CA TYR A 241 16.25 -15.82 5.75
C TYR A 241 16.99 -15.20 4.56
N SER A 242 16.74 -15.74 3.37
CA SER A 242 17.19 -15.10 2.13
C SER A 242 16.69 -13.65 2.07
N ASP A 243 17.57 -12.73 1.71
CA ASP A 243 17.25 -11.31 1.54
C ASP A 243 16.31 -11.01 0.36
N VAL A 244 16.06 -12.03 -0.48
CA VAL A 244 15.09 -12.00 -1.60
C VAL A 244 13.89 -12.94 -1.37
N LEU A 245 13.71 -13.49 -0.16
CA LEU A 245 12.69 -14.50 0.15
C LEU A 245 11.30 -14.13 -0.40
N TYR A 246 10.81 -12.95 -0.07
CA TYR A 246 9.45 -12.55 -0.44
C TYR A 246 9.33 -12.11 -1.91
N LEU A 247 10.44 -11.75 -2.57
CA LEU A 247 10.42 -11.51 -4.00
C LEU A 247 10.34 -12.83 -4.75
N ASP A 248 11.26 -13.75 -4.50
CA ASP A 248 11.33 -15.05 -5.20
C ASP A 248 10.03 -15.85 -5.07
N THR A 249 9.35 -15.75 -3.92
CA THR A 249 8.19 -16.60 -3.60
C THR A 249 6.83 -16.01 -4.00
N LEU A 250 6.76 -14.72 -4.40
CA LEU A 250 5.50 -14.02 -4.66
C LEU A 250 5.43 -13.42 -6.07
N ILE A 251 6.05 -14.05 -7.05
CA ILE A 251 5.98 -13.64 -8.46
C ILE A 251 4.77 -14.29 -9.12
N GLY A 252 3.90 -13.47 -9.69
CA GLY A 252 2.74 -13.93 -10.44
C GLY A 252 2.13 -12.84 -11.33
N ARG A 253 1.22 -13.25 -12.22
CA ARG A 253 0.55 -12.33 -13.15
C ARG A 253 -0.31 -11.32 -12.40
N ASP A 254 -0.42 -10.13 -12.96
CA ASP A 254 -1.29 -9.05 -12.45
C ASP A 254 -1.01 -8.67 -10.99
N THR A 255 0.25 -8.82 -10.56
CA THR A 255 0.70 -8.36 -9.25
C THR A 255 1.71 -7.22 -9.38
N VAL A 256 1.83 -6.44 -8.33
CA VAL A 256 2.80 -5.35 -8.18
C VAL A 256 3.61 -5.61 -6.91
N ASN A 257 4.82 -5.09 -6.83
CA ASN A 257 5.64 -5.16 -5.61
C ASN A 257 6.33 -3.81 -5.38
N THR A 258 6.25 -3.30 -4.16
CA THR A 258 7.02 -2.13 -3.71
C THR A 258 8.32 -2.61 -3.11
N VAL A 259 9.29 -2.89 -3.99
CA VAL A 259 10.58 -3.48 -3.61
C VAL A 259 11.49 -2.42 -2.99
N PRO A 260 12.02 -2.63 -1.76
CA PRO A 260 13.05 -1.77 -1.21
C PRO A 260 14.31 -1.77 -2.08
N PRO A 261 15.05 -0.64 -2.21
CA PRO A 261 16.24 -0.57 -3.08
C PRO A 261 17.26 -1.68 -2.83
N LYS A 262 17.62 -1.95 -1.58
CA LYS A 262 18.57 -3.03 -1.22
C LYS A 262 18.07 -4.42 -1.66
N THR A 263 16.78 -4.69 -1.48
CA THR A 263 16.17 -5.96 -1.90
C THR A 263 16.13 -6.08 -3.43
N LEU A 264 15.91 -4.97 -4.13
CA LEU A 264 15.98 -4.94 -5.60
C LEU A 264 17.39 -5.23 -6.12
N ASP A 265 18.41 -4.68 -5.48
CA ASP A 265 19.80 -4.92 -5.85
C ASP A 265 20.20 -6.39 -5.57
N ALA A 266 19.80 -6.95 -4.43
CA ALA A 266 19.97 -8.37 -4.12
C ALA A 266 19.26 -9.26 -5.15
N PHE A 267 18.02 -8.93 -5.51
CA PHE A 267 17.28 -9.69 -6.51
C PHE A 267 17.91 -9.65 -7.91
N ARG A 268 18.50 -8.51 -8.30
CA ARG A 268 19.26 -8.41 -9.56
C ARG A 268 20.52 -9.25 -9.57
N ASP A 269 21.15 -9.43 -8.39
CA ASP A 269 22.40 -10.20 -8.25
C ASP A 269 22.14 -11.70 -8.20
N HIS A 270 21.19 -12.16 -7.40
CA HIS A 270 21.00 -13.60 -7.13
C HIS A 270 19.53 -14.06 -7.04
N GLY A 271 18.54 -13.20 -7.28
CA GLY A 271 17.13 -13.58 -7.27
C GLY A 271 16.72 -14.46 -8.45
N THR A 272 15.61 -15.16 -8.30
CA THR A 272 15.07 -16.07 -9.31
C THR A 272 13.75 -15.57 -9.87
N ALA A 273 13.75 -15.08 -11.11
CA ALA A 273 12.55 -14.62 -11.80
C ALA A 273 11.75 -15.80 -12.38
N ALA A 274 10.88 -16.40 -11.57
CA ALA A 274 9.99 -17.49 -11.98
C ALA A 274 8.59 -17.27 -11.38
N GLU A 275 7.55 -17.84 -12.02
CA GLU A 275 6.22 -17.81 -11.41
C GLU A 275 6.18 -18.71 -10.18
N THR A 276 5.85 -18.16 -9.02
CA THR A 276 5.87 -18.82 -7.72
C THR A 276 4.60 -18.65 -6.91
N LEU A 277 3.68 -17.78 -7.35
CA LEU A 277 2.40 -17.56 -6.65
C LEU A 277 1.40 -18.70 -6.83
N THR A 278 1.25 -19.22 -8.05
CA THR A 278 0.27 -20.28 -8.36
C THR A 278 0.72 -21.69 -7.98
N PRO A 279 2.00 -22.06 -8.06
CA PRO A 279 2.43 -23.37 -7.60
C PRO A 279 2.21 -23.57 -6.10
N ASP A 280 1.81 -24.80 -5.74
CA ASP A 280 1.68 -25.24 -4.34
C ASP A 280 0.68 -24.44 -3.49
N LEU A 281 -0.49 -24.15 -4.05
CA LEU A 281 -1.60 -23.56 -3.27
C LEU A 281 -2.10 -24.46 -2.16
N ASP A 282 -2.04 -25.78 -2.35
CA ASP A 282 -2.44 -26.74 -1.32
C ASP A 282 -1.43 -26.76 -0.16
N GLY A 283 -0.13 -26.65 -0.45
CA GLY A 283 0.89 -26.44 0.58
C GLY A 283 0.67 -25.14 1.37
N ALA A 284 0.30 -24.05 0.70
CA ALA A 284 -0.03 -22.80 1.37
C ALA A 284 -1.26 -22.95 2.30
N ARG A 285 -2.33 -23.61 1.85
CA ARG A 285 -3.49 -23.91 2.68
C ARG A 285 -3.13 -24.78 3.89
N HIS A 286 -2.25 -25.77 3.68
CA HIS A 286 -1.77 -26.62 4.77
C HIS A 286 -0.99 -25.80 5.81
N VAL A 287 -0.10 -24.91 5.40
CA VAL A 287 0.63 -24.01 6.32
C VAL A 287 -0.32 -23.17 7.16
N LEU A 288 -1.37 -22.59 6.57
CA LEU A 288 -2.36 -21.78 7.29
C LEU A 288 -3.17 -22.65 8.29
N ALA A 289 -3.59 -23.84 7.88
CA ALA A 289 -4.31 -24.77 8.75
C ALA A 289 -3.45 -25.25 9.94
N GLU A 290 -2.16 -25.51 9.71
CA GLU A 290 -1.22 -25.87 10.77
C GLU A 290 -0.95 -24.70 11.72
N ALA A 291 -0.85 -23.48 11.21
CA ALA A 291 -0.71 -22.28 12.04
C ALA A 291 -1.90 -22.12 12.99
N GLU A 292 -3.12 -22.31 12.49
CA GLU A 292 -4.34 -22.29 13.30
C GLU A 292 -4.35 -23.43 14.32
N ARG A 293 -4.07 -24.67 13.90
CA ARG A 293 -4.01 -25.85 14.80
C ARG A 293 -3.02 -25.66 15.95
N LEU A 294 -1.90 -24.99 15.68
CA LEU A 294 -0.82 -24.74 16.65
C LEU A 294 -1.05 -23.48 17.48
N GLY A 295 -2.16 -22.77 17.29
CA GLY A 295 -2.54 -21.60 18.09
C GLY A 295 -1.74 -20.33 17.77
N LEU A 296 -1.24 -20.20 16.55
CA LEU A 296 -0.46 -19.01 16.13
C LEU A 296 -1.34 -17.77 15.84
N ASP A 297 -2.65 -17.84 16.08
CA ASP A 297 -3.63 -16.73 16.02
C ASP A 297 -3.35 -15.70 14.92
N LEU A 298 -3.29 -16.16 13.67
CA LEU A 298 -3.03 -15.28 12.54
C LEU A 298 -4.05 -14.12 12.45
N GLN A 299 -5.31 -14.37 12.85
CA GLN A 299 -6.34 -13.33 12.85
C GLN A 299 -5.97 -12.21 13.83
N GLY A 300 -5.71 -12.51 15.10
CA GLY A 300 -5.32 -11.52 16.10
C GLY A 300 -4.03 -10.80 15.74
N VAL A 301 -3.06 -11.52 15.13
CA VAL A 301 -1.83 -10.91 14.61
C VAL A 301 -2.14 -9.88 13.53
N THR A 302 -3.01 -10.19 12.56
CA THR A 302 -3.32 -9.25 11.48
C THR A 302 -4.12 -8.03 11.96
N GLU A 303 -5.02 -8.19 12.92
CA GLU A 303 -5.75 -7.09 13.57
C GLU A 303 -4.79 -6.16 14.32
N THR A 304 -3.90 -6.72 15.14
CA THR A 304 -2.84 -5.96 15.85
C THR A 304 -1.95 -5.19 14.87
N LEU A 305 -1.56 -5.80 13.75
CA LEU A 305 -0.72 -5.16 12.74
C LEU A 305 -1.38 -3.97 12.05
N VAL A 306 -2.71 -3.96 11.90
CA VAL A 306 -3.43 -2.76 11.40
C VAL A 306 -3.31 -1.62 12.40
N GLU A 307 -3.57 -1.86 13.69
CA GLU A 307 -3.49 -0.85 14.75
C GLU A 307 -2.06 -0.28 14.87
N GLU A 308 -1.06 -1.17 14.96
CA GLU A 308 0.36 -0.79 14.99
C GLU A 308 0.77 -0.03 13.71
N GLY A 309 0.24 -0.41 12.55
CA GLY A 309 0.47 0.24 11.29
C GLY A 309 -0.02 1.69 11.28
N VAL A 310 -1.25 1.92 11.69
CA VAL A 310 -1.83 3.28 11.83
C VAL A 310 -1.03 4.11 12.83
N ALA A 311 -0.71 3.55 13.99
CA ALA A 311 0.08 4.24 15.01
C ALA A 311 1.51 4.60 14.50
N SER A 312 2.16 3.67 13.80
CA SER A 312 3.49 3.90 13.20
C SER A 312 3.47 4.99 12.14
N PHE A 313 2.42 5.03 11.30
CA PHE A 313 2.27 6.06 10.28
C PHE A 313 2.00 7.43 10.91
N SER A 314 1.15 7.51 11.92
CA SER A 314 0.89 8.75 12.67
C SER A 314 2.18 9.27 13.32
N LYS A 315 2.92 8.40 14.01
CA LYS A 315 4.19 8.78 14.62
C LYS A 315 5.22 9.28 13.59
N ALA A 316 5.37 8.59 12.47
CA ALA A 316 6.30 9.01 11.42
C ALA A 316 5.89 10.36 10.80
N PHE A 317 4.60 10.62 10.70
CA PHE A 317 4.06 11.89 10.24
C PHE A 317 4.30 13.01 11.24
N ASP A 318 4.09 12.76 12.54
CA ASP A 318 4.44 13.72 13.62
C ASP A 318 5.91 14.09 13.61
N ASP A 319 6.81 13.07 13.49
CA ASP A 319 8.26 13.27 13.42
C ASP A 319 8.64 14.14 12.21
N LEU A 320 7.98 13.95 11.06
CA LEU A 320 8.19 14.74 9.84
C LEU A 320 7.73 16.19 10.03
N LEU A 321 6.50 16.40 10.50
CA LEU A 321 5.98 17.75 10.75
C LEU A 321 6.80 18.49 11.81
N GLY A 322 7.26 17.79 12.85
CA GLY A 322 8.16 18.32 13.86
C GLY A 322 9.50 18.78 13.26
N SER A 323 10.05 18.01 12.33
CA SER A 323 11.31 18.36 11.63
C SER A 323 11.12 19.61 10.76
N ILE A 324 10.01 19.74 10.05
CA ILE A 324 9.68 20.92 9.24
C ILE A 324 9.51 22.14 10.13
N ALA A 325 8.75 22.02 11.24
CA ALA A 325 8.54 23.13 12.18
C ALA A 325 9.84 23.60 12.83
N ALA A 326 10.76 22.69 13.15
CA ALA A 326 12.06 23.05 13.74
C ALA A 326 12.97 23.82 12.78
N LYS A 327 12.94 23.49 11.47
CA LYS A 327 13.72 24.20 10.45
C LYS A 327 13.11 25.55 10.04
N HIS A 328 11.79 25.65 10.07
CA HIS A 328 11.01 26.83 9.67
C HIS A 328 10.05 27.21 10.80
N PRO A 329 10.54 27.77 11.92
CA PRO A 329 9.67 28.19 13.02
C PRO A 329 8.71 29.27 12.51
N ALA A 330 7.43 29.17 12.88
CA ALA A 330 6.46 30.22 12.62
C ALA A 330 6.99 31.52 13.27
N GLU A 331 7.03 32.61 12.51
CA GLU A 331 7.38 33.90 13.10
C GLU A 331 6.40 34.20 14.24
N ALA A 332 6.93 34.45 15.43
CA ALA A 332 6.12 34.88 16.58
C ALA A 332 5.50 36.22 16.23
N THR A 333 4.19 36.25 15.97
CA THR A 333 3.40 37.48 15.83
C THR A 333 3.19 38.13 17.17
#